data_0703d21e871f34bbb2c059f1b0f93d83
#
_entry.id   0703d21e871f34bbb2c059f1b0f93d83
#
_cell.length_a   1.000
_cell.length_b   1.000
_cell.length_c   1.000
_cell.angle_alpha   90.00
_cell.angle_beta   90.00
_cell.angle_gamma   90.00
#
_symmetry.space_group_name_H-M   'P 1'
#
loop_
_entity.id
_entity.type
_entity.pdbx_description
1 polymer ?
#
loop_
_entity_poly.entity_id
_entity_poly.type
_entity_poly.pdbx_seq_one_letter_code
_entity_poly.pdbx_strand_id
1 'polypeptide(L)'
;RGNPIEFLRTPDGAVGWVVFWGRNAGPFLLLLVAACLWRGTVPGRMVRAFLPFWLLWIVPNLVAFHPWEWNNTKYFAFWQLVGSFLVGALLVRLARDGLAGRVVVGRIVAAAALVALTASGVADLSRAADRSATLIGWASADALEVADWLRTATDPDVVVAAAPAIDEQVVALSGRSFVSGFPGWTYDLGVPDWSARATDAQTILQGGPEGLATARARGAELVVI
;
A
#
# COMPACT_ATOMS: atom_id res chain seq x y z
N ARG A 1 -2.61 -4.29 -9.88
CA ARG A 1 -3.37 -3.04 -9.84
C ARG A 1 -4.83 -3.46 -9.77
N GLY A 2 -5.56 -3.04 -8.77
CA GLY A 2 -6.99 -3.22 -8.66
C GLY A 2 -7.42 -3.48 -7.22
N ASN A 3 -8.45 -2.79 -6.79
CA ASN A 3 -9.15 -3.08 -5.57
C ASN A 3 -9.92 -4.39 -5.77
N PRO A 4 -9.94 -5.33 -4.80
CA PRO A 4 -10.81 -6.50 -4.88
C PRO A 4 -12.27 -6.16 -5.23
N ILE A 5 -12.76 -4.99 -4.82
CA ILE A 5 -14.10 -4.49 -5.14
C ILE A 5 -14.31 -4.27 -6.64
N GLU A 6 -13.32 -3.77 -7.36
CA GLU A 6 -13.44 -3.53 -8.80
C GLU A 6 -13.63 -4.83 -9.56
N PHE A 7 -12.95 -5.90 -9.14
CA PHE A 7 -13.12 -7.21 -9.76
C PHE A 7 -14.56 -7.71 -9.65
N LEU A 8 -15.27 -7.44 -8.56
CA LEU A 8 -16.67 -7.85 -8.42
C LEU A 8 -17.64 -7.04 -9.29
N ARG A 9 -17.19 -5.91 -9.83
CA ARG A 9 -18.00 -5.02 -10.70
C ARG A 9 -17.79 -5.25 -12.20
N THR A 10 -16.80 -6.07 -12.57
CA THR A 10 -16.52 -6.41 -13.97
C THR A 10 -17.19 -7.73 -14.38
N PRO A 11 -17.47 -7.99 -15.66
CA PRO A 11 -18.03 -9.27 -16.13
C PRO A 11 -17.21 -10.49 -15.70
N ASP A 12 -15.88 -10.33 -15.59
CA ASP A 12 -14.95 -11.39 -15.14
C ASP A 12 -14.64 -11.30 -13.64
N GLY A 13 -15.43 -10.54 -12.88
CA GLY A 13 -15.16 -10.11 -11.54
C GLY A 13 -14.83 -11.23 -10.55
N ALA A 14 -15.59 -12.33 -10.59
CA ALA A 14 -15.34 -13.48 -9.71
C ALA A 14 -13.99 -14.15 -10.02
N VAL A 15 -13.65 -14.32 -11.29
CA VAL A 15 -12.37 -14.91 -11.73
C VAL A 15 -11.22 -13.96 -11.37
N GLY A 16 -11.34 -12.68 -11.67
CA GLY A 16 -10.36 -11.65 -11.32
C GLY A 16 -10.10 -11.61 -9.80
N TRP A 17 -11.14 -11.71 -8.99
CA TRP A 17 -11.05 -11.74 -7.53
C TRP A 17 -10.30 -12.99 -7.03
N VAL A 18 -10.60 -14.18 -7.57
CA VAL A 18 -9.89 -15.42 -7.22
C VAL A 18 -8.42 -15.34 -7.63
N VAL A 19 -8.12 -14.83 -8.82
CA VAL A 19 -6.75 -14.63 -9.30
C VAL A 19 -6.00 -13.62 -8.43
N PHE A 20 -6.65 -12.52 -8.04
CA PHE A 20 -6.07 -11.54 -7.13
C PHE A 20 -5.64 -12.19 -5.81
N TRP A 21 -6.54 -12.91 -5.16
CA TRP A 21 -6.24 -13.57 -3.88
C TRP A 21 -5.26 -14.71 -4.03
N GLY A 22 -5.31 -15.46 -5.13
CA GLY A 22 -4.33 -16.49 -5.45
C GLY A 22 -2.91 -15.94 -5.56
N ARG A 23 -2.76 -14.76 -6.18
CA ARG A 23 -1.45 -14.09 -6.34
C ARG A 23 -0.95 -13.39 -5.08
N ASN A 24 -1.84 -12.80 -4.28
CA ASN A 24 -1.46 -11.99 -3.13
C ASN A 24 -1.41 -12.77 -1.82
N ALA A 25 -2.30 -13.72 -1.60
CA ALA A 25 -2.30 -14.56 -0.41
C ALA A 25 -1.69 -15.95 -0.65
N GLY A 26 -1.63 -16.41 -1.91
CA GLY A 26 -1.11 -17.72 -2.26
C GLY A 26 -1.79 -18.84 -1.47
N PRO A 27 -1.03 -19.79 -0.91
CA PRO A 27 -1.57 -20.87 -0.11
C PRO A 27 -2.06 -20.42 1.27
N PHE A 28 -1.76 -19.19 1.71
CA PHE A 28 -2.09 -18.71 3.05
C PHE A 28 -3.58 -18.78 3.36
N LEU A 29 -4.43 -18.31 2.44
CA LEU A 29 -5.88 -18.31 2.64
C LEU A 29 -6.42 -19.73 2.84
N LEU A 30 -5.96 -20.68 2.02
CA LEU A 30 -6.37 -22.09 2.12
C LEU A 30 -5.92 -22.71 3.44
N LEU A 31 -4.67 -22.45 3.84
CA LEU A 31 -4.12 -22.95 5.10
C LEU A 31 -4.82 -22.33 6.31
N LEU A 32 -5.16 -21.04 6.23
CA LEU A 32 -5.90 -20.35 7.30
C LEU A 32 -7.31 -20.93 7.45
N VAL A 33 -8.02 -21.16 6.34
CA VAL A 33 -9.34 -21.83 6.36
C VAL A 33 -9.20 -23.23 6.94
N ALA A 34 -8.19 -23.99 6.51
CA ALA A 34 -7.93 -25.33 7.05
C ALA A 34 -7.62 -25.27 8.56
N ALA A 35 -6.82 -24.30 9.03
CA ALA A 35 -6.53 -24.10 10.45
C ALA A 35 -7.79 -23.81 11.28
N CYS A 36 -8.75 -23.07 10.71
CA CYS A 36 -10.01 -22.74 11.37
C CYS A 36 -10.99 -23.91 11.40
N LEU A 37 -11.07 -24.67 10.32
CA LEU A 37 -12.12 -25.70 10.13
C LEU A 37 -11.70 -27.11 10.56
N TRP A 38 -10.40 -27.42 10.47
CA TRP A 38 -9.90 -28.75 10.81
C TRP A 38 -9.84 -28.90 12.34
N ARG A 39 -10.85 -29.56 12.87
CA ARG A 39 -11.02 -29.76 14.32
C ARG A 39 -9.78 -30.40 14.96
N GLY A 40 -9.42 -29.89 16.12
CA GLY A 40 -8.29 -30.41 16.90
C GLY A 40 -6.91 -30.03 16.36
N THR A 41 -6.81 -29.25 15.28
CA THR A 41 -5.54 -28.80 14.71
C THR A 41 -5.00 -27.57 15.43
N VAL A 42 -5.89 -26.61 15.68
CA VAL A 42 -5.58 -25.39 16.42
C VAL A 42 -6.49 -25.33 17.64
N PRO A 43 -6.00 -24.89 18.82
CA PRO A 43 -6.86 -24.74 19.99
C PRO A 43 -8.07 -23.84 19.67
N GLY A 44 -9.27 -24.31 20.01
CA GLY A 44 -10.53 -23.62 19.68
C GLY A 44 -10.62 -22.20 20.25
N ARG A 45 -9.90 -21.90 21.35
CA ARG A 45 -9.77 -20.54 21.89
C ARG A 45 -9.06 -19.60 20.92
N MET A 46 -8.02 -20.06 20.21
CA MET A 46 -7.30 -19.27 19.21
C MET A 46 -8.18 -19.01 17.99
N VAL A 47 -8.90 -20.02 17.52
CA VAL A 47 -9.85 -19.86 16.41
C VAL A 47 -10.93 -18.83 16.76
N ARG A 48 -11.52 -18.94 17.97
CA ARG A 48 -12.52 -17.95 18.42
C ARG A 48 -11.96 -16.54 18.53
N ALA A 49 -10.73 -16.38 19.05
CA ALA A 49 -10.07 -15.08 19.13
C ALA A 49 -9.78 -14.49 17.75
N PHE A 50 -9.60 -15.33 16.73
CA PHE A 50 -9.36 -14.89 15.36
C PHE A 50 -10.64 -14.49 14.61
N LEU A 51 -11.82 -14.97 15.01
CA LEU A 51 -13.07 -14.72 14.28
C LEU A 51 -13.30 -13.25 13.90
N PRO A 52 -13.07 -12.25 14.79
CA PRO A 52 -13.25 -10.84 14.42
C PRO A 52 -12.32 -10.39 13.28
N PHE A 53 -11.16 -11.00 13.12
CA PHE A 53 -10.21 -10.64 12.07
C PHE A 53 -10.69 -11.03 10.66
N TRP A 54 -11.64 -11.94 10.53
CA TRP A 54 -12.30 -12.19 9.25
C TRP A 54 -13.04 -10.95 8.73
N LEU A 55 -13.51 -10.06 9.61
CA LEU A 55 -14.10 -8.79 9.21
C LEU A 55 -13.06 -7.89 8.50
N LEU A 56 -11.80 -7.91 8.95
CA LEU A 56 -10.71 -7.17 8.30
C LEU A 56 -10.34 -7.71 6.91
N TRP A 57 -10.80 -8.91 6.58
CA TRP A 57 -10.68 -9.45 5.24
C TRP A 57 -11.96 -9.26 4.43
N ILE A 58 -13.14 -9.52 5.02
CA ILE A 58 -14.43 -9.47 4.32
C ILE A 58 -14.79 -8.03 3.95
N VAL A 59 -14.79 -7.11 4.94
CA VAL A 59 -15.31 -5.75 4.74
C VAL A 59 -14.51 -4.96 3.70
N PRO A 60 -13.16 -4.94 3.71
CA PRO A 60 -12.39 -4.24 2.68
C PRO A 60 -12.47 -4.88 1.27
N ASN A 61 -12.96 -6.11 1.16
CA ASN A 61 -13.32 -6.69 -0.14
C ASN A 61 -14.66 -6.19 -0.68
N LEU A 62 -15.50 -5.59 0.16
CA LEU A 62 -16.85 -5.13 -0.18
C LEU A 62 -16.98 -3.60 -0.16
N VAL A 63 -16.14 -2.92 0.62
CA VAL A 63 -16.21 -1.48 0.87
C VAL A 63 -14.84 -0.84 0.64
N ALA A 64 -14.77 0.19 -0.21
CA ALA A 64 -13.61 1.05 -0.32
C ALA A 64 -13.69 2.13 0.77
N PHE A 65 -12.73 2.14 1.68
CA PHE A 65 -12.66 3.12 2.78
C PHE A 65 -11.95 4.42 2.36
N HIS A 66 -11.34 4.42 1.20
CA HIS A 66 -10.51 5.52 0.73
C HIS A 66 -10.61 5.65 -0.79
N PRO A 67 -10.47 6.86 -1.37
CA PRO A 67 -10.44 7.04 -2.82
C PRO A 67 -9.32 6.26 -3.52
N TRP A 68 -8.21 6.04 -2.83
CA TRP A 68 -7.11 5.22 -3.35
C TRP A 68 -7.20 3.80 -2.81
N GLU A 69 -7.40 2.88 -3.71
CA GLU A 69 -7.68 1.46 -3.46
C GLU A 69 -6.63 0.75 -2.62
N TRP A 70 -5.36 1.08 -2.79
CA TRP A 70 -4.26 0.45 -2.07
C TRP A 70 -4.34 0.68 -0.54
N ASN A 71 -5.09 1.67 -0.06
CA ASN A 71 -5.29 1.88 1.37
C ASN A 71 -6.09 0.73 2.04
N ASN A 72 -6.96 0.04 1.30
CA ASN A 72 -7.66 -1.13 1.82
C ASN A 72 -6.69 -2.28 2.13
N THR A 73 -5.51 -2.34 1.50
CA THR A 73 -4.52 -3.40 1.75
C THR A 73 -3.99 -3.40 3.18
N LYS A 74 -4.04 -2.27 3.87
CA LYS A 74 -3.64 -2.15 5.29
C LYS A 74 -4.46 -3.07 6.20
N TYR A 75 -5.75 -3.23 5.94
CA TYR A 75 -6.61 -4.14 6.71
C TYR A 75 -6.24 -5.60 6.48
N PHE A 76 -5.91 -5.96 5.25
CA PHE A 76 -5.47 -7.32 4.91
C PHE A 76 -4.15 -7.68 5.59
N ALA A 77 -3.24 -6.71 5.78
CA ALA A 77 -1.99 -6.94 6.49
C ALA A 77 -2.23 -7.37 7.96
N PHE A 78 -3.16 -6.72 8.66
CA PHE A 78 -3.53 -7.12 10.03
C PHE A 78 -4.20 -8.49 10.07
N TRP A 79 -5.12 -8.78 9.14
CA TRP A 79 -5.73 -10.10 9.01
C TRP A 79 -4.67 -11.18 8.77
N GLN A 80 -3.72 -10.94 7.87
CA GLN A 80 -2.66 -11.87 7.55
C GLN A 80 -1.70 -12.07 8.73
N LEU A 81 -1.32 -10.98 9.41
CA LEU A 81 -0.43 -11.04 10.57
C LEU A 81 -1.01 -11.92 11.69
N VAL A 82 -2.25 -11.67 12.08
CA VAL A 82 -2.88 -12.46 13.15
C VAL A 82 -3.21 -13.88 12.69
N GLY A 83 -3.65 -14.04 11.43
CA GLY A 83 -3.89 -15.35 10.83
C GLY A 83 -2.65 -16.23 10.75
N SER A 84 -1.45 -15.64 10.65
CA SER A 84 -0.19 -16.39 10.58
C SER A 84 0.08 -17.23 11.82
N PHE A 85 -0.41 -16.84 12.98
CA PHE A 85 -0.32 -17.68 14.20
C PHE A 85 -1.14 -18.96 14.09
N LEU A 86 -2.31 -18.90 13.46
CA LEU A 86 -3.15 -20.10 13.25
C LEU A 86 -2.51 -21.01 12.20
N VAL A 87 -2.02 -20.43 11.10
CA VAL A 87 -1.31 -21.17 10.06
C VAL A 87 -0.03 -21.80 10.63
N GLY A 88 0.74 -21.06 11.43
CA GLY A 88 1.92 -21.59 12.12
C GLY A 88 1.59 -22.80 13.02
N ALA A 89 0.51 -22.68 13.81
CA ALA A 89 0.05 -23.80 14.65
C ALA A 89 -0.36 -25.03 13.81
N LEU A 90 -1.02 -24.80 12.66
CA LEU A 90 -1.35 -25.89 11.72
C LEU A 90 -0.07 -26.56 11.18
N LEU A 91 0.92 -25.77 10.74
CA LEU A 91 2.17 -26.33 10.20
C LEU A 91 2.96 -27.12 11.25
N VAL A 92 3.06 -26.60 12.49
CA VAL A 92 3.69 -27.32 13.60
C VAL A 92 2.98 -28.65 13.86
N ARG A 93 1.64 -28.65 13.85
CA ARG A 93 0.88 -29.86 14.02
C ARG A 93 1.12 -30.88 12.90
N LEU A 94 1.07 -30.43 11.65
CA LEU A 94 1.38 -31.30 10.50
C LEU A 94 2.77 -31.91 10.61
N ALA A 95 3.76 -31.15 11.06
CA ALA A 95 5.14 -31.64 11.24
C ALA A 95 5.29 -32.65 12.38
N ARG A 96 4.48 -32.52 13.45
CA ARG A 96 4.53 -33.42 14.62
C ARG A 96 3.71 -34.68 14.42
N ASP A 97 2.45 -34.53 14.08
CA ASP A 97 1.44 -35.59 14.12
C ASP A 97 1.24 -36.22 12.71
N GLY A 98 1.77 -35.56 11.68
CA GLY A 98 1.64 -36.04 10.30
C GLY A 98 0.34 -35.64 9.62
N LEU A 99 0.22 -36.00 8.36
CA LEU A 99 -0.98 -35.89 7.56
C LEU A 99 -1.57 -37.30 7.36
N ALA A 100 -2.82 -37.51 7.75
CA ALA A 100 -3.49 -38.81 7.71
C ALA A 100 -2.65 -39.94 8.35
N GLY A 101 -2.03 -39.67 9.51
CA GLY A 101 -1.21 -40.64 10.25
C GLY A 101 0.21 -40.84 9.67
N ARG A 102 0.57 -40.14 8.59
CA ARG A 102 1.87 -40.26 7.94
C ARG A 102 2.77 -39.06 8.30
N VAL A 103 3.62 -39.23 9.31
CA VAL A 103 4.47 -38.15 9.87
C VAL A 103 5.42 -37.57 8.81
N VAL A 104 6.03 -38.41 7.99
CA VAL A 104 6.94 -37.94 6.92
C VAL A 104 6.21 -37.06 5.90
N VAL A 105 5.01 -37.47 5.49
CA VAL A 105 4.18 -36.70 4.56
C VAL A 105 3.79 -35.35 5.19
N GLY A 106 3.40 -35.34 6.45
CA GLY A 106 3.06 -34.11 7.19
C GLY A 106 4.25 -33.13 7.26
N ARG A 107 5.45 -33.63 7.50
CA ARG A 107 6.69 -32.81 7.52
C ARG A 107 7.00 -32.23 6.15
N ILE A 108 6.89 -33.02 5.07
CA ILE A 108 7.11 -32.53 3.70
C ILE A 108 6.09 -31.44 3.35
N VAL A 109 4.80 -31.67 3.65
CA VAL A 109 3.75 -30.67 3.38
C VAL A 109 3.97 -29.40 4.19
N ALA A 110 4.32 -29.50 5.47
CA ALA A 110 4.59 -28.35 6.32
C ALA A 110 5.81 -27.55 5.82
N ALA A 111 6.90 -28.23 5.43
CA ALA A 111 8.09 -27.59 4.88
C ALA A 111 7.80 -26.91 3.53
N ALA A 112 7.12 -27.57 2.62
CA ALA A 112 6.75 -27.01 1.33
C ALA A 112 5.82 -25.79 1.49
N ALA A 113 4.84 -25.87 2.39
CA ALA A 113 3.96 -24.75 2.71
C ALA A 113 4.74 -23.57 3.32
N LEU A 114 5.68 -23.84 4.24
CA LEU A 114 6.51 -22.80 4.84
C LEU A 114 7.36 -22.08 3.77
N VAL A 115 8.01 -22.84 2.89
CA VAL A 115 8.78 -22.27 1.77
C VAL A 115 7.86 -21.42 0.86
N ALA A 116 6.71 -21.94 0.48
CA ALA A 116 5.76 -21.21 -0.38
C ALA A 116 5.24 -19.91 0.26
N LEU A 117 5.05 -19.90 1.60
CA LEU A 117 4.59 -18.73 2.34
C LEU A 117 5.68 -17.67 2.56
N THR A 118 6.96 -18.07 2.58
CA THR A 118 8.06 -17.16 2.94
C THR A 118 8.95 -16.77 1.75
N ALA A 119 8.86 -17.49 0.63
CA ALA A 119 9.75 -17.29 -0.52
C ALA A 119 9.75 -15.85 -1.07
N SER A 120 8.58 -15.23 -1.20
CA SER A 120 8.49 -13.84 -1.65
C SER A 120 9.13 -12.86 -0.67
N GLY A 121 8.88 -13.04 0.63
CA GLY A 121 9.49 -12.21 1.67
C GLY A 121 11.01 -12.34 1.71
N VAL A 122 11.55 -13.56 1.51
CA VAL A 122 13.00 -13.78 1.41
C VAL A 122 13.55 -13.08 0.16
N ALA A 123 12.86 -13.18 -0.98
CA ALA A 123 13.25 -12.48 -2.21
C ALA A 123 13.26 -10.95 -2.03
N ASP A 124 12.24 -10.39 -1.36
CA ASP A 124 12.16 -8.96 -1.07
C ASP A 124 13.26 -8.50 -0.09
N LEU A 125 13.54 -9.28 0.94
CA LEU A 125 14.66 -9.01 1.86
C LEU A 125 16.01 -9.07 1.15
N SER A 126 16.20 -10.03 0.23
CA SER A 126 17.44 -10.12 -0.54
C SER A 126 17.63 -8.92 -1.47
N ARG A 127 16.54 -8.42 -2.09
CA ARG A 127 16.58 -7.18 -2.88
C ARG A 127 16.85 -5.96 -2.00
N ALA A 128 16.22 -5.86 -0.84
CA ALA A 128 16.44 -4.77 0.10
C ALA A 128 17.88 -4.76 0.66
N ALA A 129 18.53 -5.92 0.77
CA ALA A 129 19.92 -6.03 1.16
C ALA A 129 20.90 -5.62 0.04
N ASP A 130 20.49 -5.64 -1.20
CA ASP A 130 21.28 -5.14 -2.33
C ASP A 130 21.20 -3.61 -2.37
N ARG A 131 22.22 -2.96 -1.82
CA ARG A 131 22.32 -1.50 -1.77
C ARG A 131 22.32 -0.87 -3.17
N SER A 132 22.85 -1.53 -4.18
CA SER A 132 22.89 -1.01 -5.55
C SER A 132 21.51 -0.94 -6.18
N ALA A 133 20.61 -1.86 -5.83
CA ALA A 133 19.23 -1.91 -6.29
C ALA A 133 18.28 -1.03 -5.47
N THR A 134 18.67 -0.64 -4.24
CA THR A 134 17.80 0.09 -3.29
C THR A 134 18.22 1.54 -3.06
N LEU A 135 19.40 1.96 -3.53
CA LEU A 135 19.80 3.36 -3.52
C LEU A 135 18.96 4.13 -4.57
N ILE A 136 17.84 4.64 -4.12
CA ILE A 136 17.05 5.60 -4.87
C ILE A 136 17.58 6.97 -4.47
N GLY A 137 18.19 7.69 -5.41
CA GLY A 137 18.48 9.11 -5.24
C GLY A 137 17.15 9.83 -5.02
N TRP A 138 16.86 10.21 -3.77
CA TRP A 138 15.59 10.87 -3.46
C TRP A 138 15.50 12.28 -4.01
N ALA A 139 16.61 13.00 -4.08
CA ALA A 139 16.68 14.34 -4.65
C ALA A 139 17.85 14.47 -5.63
N SER A 140 17.60 15.10 -6.76
CA SER A 140 18.65 15.49 -7.70
C SER A 140 19.45 16.69 -7.15
N ALA A 141 20.64 16.92 -7.68
CA ALA A 141 21.43 18.09 -7.33
C ALA A 141 20.68 19.39 -7.67
N ASP A 142 20.02 19.41 -8.83
CA ASP A 142 19.24 20.57 -9.29
C ASP A 142 18.03 20.84 -8.38
N ALA A 143 17.33 19.78 -7.94
CA ALA A 143 16.21 19.93 -6.99
C ALA A 143 16.69 20.48 -5.63
N LEU A 144 17.86 20.07 -5.16
CA LEU A 144 18.46 20.59 -3.94
C LEU A 144 18.83 22.07 -4.09
N GLU A 145 19.41 22.47 -5.23
CA GLU A 145 19.76 23.85 -5.51
C GLU A 145 18.53 24.75 -5.58
N VAL A 146 17.49 24.33 -6.31
CA VAL A 146 16.21 25.06 -6.40
C VAL A 146 15.53 25.17 -5.03
N ALA A 147 15.50 24.10 -4.26
CA ALA A 147 14.91 24.11 -2.93
C ALA A 147 15.67 25.05 -1.97
N ASP A 148 17.00 25.04 -2.03
CA ASP A 148 17.85 25.94 -1.23
C ASP A 148 17.66 27.40 -1.63
N TRP A 149 17.62 27.68 -2.93
CA TRP A 149 17.33 29.02 -3.45
C TRP A 149 15.94 29.51 -2.98
N LEU A 150 14.91 28.70 -3.12
CA LEU A 150 13.57 29.03 -2.61
C LEU A 150 13.63 29.37 -1.11
N ARG A 151 14.30 28.53 -0.33
CA ARG A 151 14.37 28.67 1.13
C ARG A 151 15.12 29.93 1.56
N THR A 152 16.16 30.33 0.83
CA THR A 152 17.09 31.41 1.24
C THR A 152 16.84 32.75 0.55
N ALA A 153 16.34 32.73 -0.69
CA ALA A 153 16.22 33.90 -1.54
C ALA A 153 14.78 34.39 -1.75
N THR A 154 13.76 33.69 -1.24
CA THR A 154 12.36 34.12 -1.38
C THR A 154 11.72 34.39 -0.02
N ASP A 155 10.61 35.14 -0.03
CA ASP A 155 9.81 35.39 1.16
C ASP A 155 9.31 34.05 1.75
N PRO A 156 9.33 33.88 3.10
CA PRO A 156 8.77 32.69 3.75
C PRO A 156 7.33 32.37 3.38
N ASP A 157 6.52 33.37 3.07
CA ASP A 157 5.10 33.24 2.76
C ASP A 157 4.80 33.06 1.27
N VAL A 158 5.85 33.06 0.41
CA VAL A 158 5.68 32.87 -1.03
C VAL A 158 4.97 31.57 -1.35
N VAL A 159 4.00 31.62 -2.25
CA VAL A 159 3.29 30.45 -2.75
C VAL A 159 3.90 29.99 -4.07
N VAL A 160 4.25 28.72 -4.13
CA VAL A 160 4.89 28.10 -5.30
C VAL A 160 3.92 27.09 -5.95
N ALA A 161 3.87 27.07 -7.27
CA ALA A 161 3.22 26.00 -8.00
C ALA A 161 4.28 25.00 -8.48
N ALA A 162 4.04 23.71 -8.19
CA ALA A 162 4.87 22.60 -8.65
C ALA A 162 3.97 21.40 -8.97
N ALA A 163 4.54 20.35 -9.52
CA ALA A 163 3.81 19.14 -9.83
C ALA A 163 3.22 18.53 -8.53
N PRO A 164 1.91 18.20 -8.49
CA PRO A 164 1.30 17.58 -7.32
C PRO A 164 1.64 16.07 -7.26
N ALA A 165 2.95 15.77 -7.25
CA ALA A 165 3.50 14.42 -7.26
C ALA A 165 3.95 13.98 -5.86
N ILE A 166 4.00 12.66 -5.63
CA ILE A 166 4.40 12.10 -4.34
C ILE A 166 5.89 12.30 -4.05
N ASP A 167 6.69 12.42 -5.10
CA ASP A 167 8.14 12.53 -5.10
C ASP A 167 8.63 13.94 -5.45
N GLU A 168 7.78 14.96 -5.33
CA GLU A 168 8.17 16.35 -5.58
C GLU A 168 9.10 16.85 -4.47
N GLN A 169 10.38 16.87 -4.79
CA GLN A 169 11.46 17.10 -3.83
C GLN A 169 11.58 18.55 -3.41
N VAL A 170 11.38 19.48 -4.36
CA VAL A 170 11.48 20.91 -4.10
C VAL A 170 10.42 21.35 -3.10
N VAL A 171 9.19 20.80 -3.21
CA VAL A 171 8.10 21.03 -2.26
C VAL A 171 8.55 20.66 -0.84
N ALA A 172 9.10 19.46 -0.68
CA ALA A 172 9.45 18.92 0.63
C ALA A 172 10.64 19.64 1.29
N LEU A 173 11.59 20.16 0.48
CA LEU A 173 12.86 20.66 0.97
C LEU A 173 12.91 22.20 1.08
N SER A 174 12.06 22.92 0.36
CA SER A 174 12.11 24.39 0.35
C SER A 174 11.51 25.03 1.60
N GLY A 175 10.58 24.34 2.29
CA GLY A 175 9.84 24.92 3.41
C GLY A 175 8.89 26.05 3.00
N ARG A 176 8.50 26.15 1.71
CA ARG A 176 7.57 27.13 1.18
C ARG A 176 6.15 26.57 1.07
N SER A 177 5.17 27.47 0.99
CA SER A 177 3.78 27.09 0.72
C SER A 177 3.60 26.75 -0.75
N PHE A 178 2.82 25.68 -1.02
CA PHE A 178 2.54 25.22 -2.37
C PHE A 178 1.04 25.24 -2.67
N VAL A 179 0.70 25.48 -3.96
CA VAL A 179 -0.69 25.44 -4.43
C VAL A 179 -1.31 24.09 -4.10
N SER A 180 -0.60 22.99 -4.35
CA SER A 180 -0.97 21.64 -3.97
C SER A 180 0.26 20.79 -3.72
N GLY A 181 0.21 19.95 -2.69
CA GLY A 181 1.07 18.79 -2.56
C GLY A 181 0.47 17.56 -3.23
N PHE A 182 1.02 16.37 -2.93
CA PHE A 182 0.46 15.11 -3.42
C PHE A 182 -1.00 14.94 -2.95
N PRO A 183 -1.95 14.68 -3.88
CA PRO A 183 -3.38 14.65 -3.55
C PRO A 183 -3.76 13.67 -2.44
N GLY A 184 -3.03 12.54 -2.32
CA GLY A 184 -3.25 11.56 -1.26
C GLY A 184 -3.00 12.13 0.13
N TRP A 185 -1.92 12.87 0.30
CA TRP A 185 -1.60 13.48 1.59
C TRP A 185 -2.53 14.65 1.93
N THR A 186 -2.85 15.50 0.96
CA THR A 186 -3.77 16.62 1.16
C THR A 186 -5.18 16.14 1.52
N TYR A 187 -5.63 15.03 0.92
CA TYR A 187 -6.86 14.36 1.31
C TYR A 187 -6.79 13.83 2.75
N ASP A 188 -5.74 13.08 3.10
CA ASP A 188 -5.56 12.47 4.42
C ASP A 188 -5.45 13.54 5.54
N LEU A 189 -4.91 14.72 5.21
CA LEU A 189 -4.83 15.87 6.09
C LEU A 189 -6.14 16.66 6.19
N GLY A 190 -7.17 16.28 5.45
CA GLY A 190 -8.50 16.91 5.50
C GLY A 190 -8.58 18.26 4.80
N VAL A 191 -7.72 18.53 3.82
CA VAL A 191 -7.80 19.76 3.00
C VAL A 191 -9.08 19.73 2.15
N PRO A 192 -10.05 20.65 2.34
CA PRO A 192 -11.38 20.52 1.75
C PRO A 192 -11.38 20.54 0.23
N ASP A 193 -10.51 21.33 -0.38
CA ASP A 193 -10.43 21.56 -1.84
C ASP A 193 -9.22 20.85 -2.48
N TRP A 194 -8.73 19.77 -1.86
CA TRP A 194 -7.52 19.05 -2.29
C TRP A 194 -7.51 18.67 -3.78
N SER A 195 -8.64 18.23 -4.31
CA SER A 195 -8.76 17.81 -5.71
C SER A 195 -8.70 19.01 -6.65
N ALA A 196 -9.41 20.10 -6.31
CA ALA A 196 -9.36 21.34 -7.08
C ALA A 196 -7.95 21.94 -7.07
N ARG A 197 -7.28 21.95 -5.92
CA ARG A 197 -5.88 22.43 -5.82
C ARG A 197 -4.94 21.63 -6.69
N ALA A 198 -5.08 20.31 -6.74
CA ALA A 198 -4.25 19.47 -7.59
C ALA A 198 -4.49 19.75 -9.09
N THR A 199 -5.74 19.94 -9.48
CA THR A 199 -6.10 20.32 -10.86
C THR A 199 -5.55 21.71 -11.20
N ASP A 200 -5.69 22.67 -10.30
CA ASP A 200 -5.20 24.04 -10.51
C ASP A 200 -3.66 24.07 -10.63
N ALA A 201 -2.95 23.31 -9.80
CA ALA A 201 -1.50 23.17 -9.94
C ALA A 201 -1.10 22.64 -11.32
N GLN A 202 -1.81 21.62 -11.83
CA GLN A 202 -1.59 21.11 -13.18
C GLN A 202 -1.91 22.13 -14.26
N THR A 203 -3.00 22.89 -14.12
CA THR A 203 -3.36 23.98 -15.05
C THR A 203 -2.31 25.07 -15.07
N ILE A 204 -1.77 25.46 -13.92
CA ILE A 204 -0.67 26.44 -13.82
C ILE A 204 0.57 25.93 -14.58
N LEU A 205 0.95 24.68 -14.39
CA LEU A 205 2.09 24.08 -15.08
C LEU A 205 1.92 23.97 -16.60
N GLN A 206 0.69 23.86 -17.08
CA GLN A 206 0.40 23.88 -18.52
C GLN A 206 0.60 25.27 -19.13
N GLY A 207 0.59 26.32 -18.30
CA GLY A 207 0.82 27.69 -18.74
C GLY A 207 -0.36 28.33 -19.48
N GLY A 208 -0.04 29.31 -20.31
CA GLY A 208 -1.05 30.04 -21.10
C GLY A 208 -1.92 31.00 -20.26
N PRO A 209 -2.95 31.60 -20.89
CA PRO A 209 -3.81 32.58 -20.21
C PRO A 209 -4.59 31.98 -19.03
N GLU A 210 -5.03 30.75 -19.15
CA GLU A 210 -5.76 30.02 -18.10
C GLU A 210 -4.85 29.69 -16.92
N GLY A 211 -3.64 29.16 -17.19
CA GLY A 211 -2.63 28.89 -16.15
C GLY A 211 -2.26 30.14 -15.37
N LEU A 212 -2.06 31.28 -16.07
CA LEU A 212 -1.76 32.56 -15.43
C LEU A 212 -2.94 33.08 -14.58
N ALA A 213 -4.17 32.95 -15.05
CA ALA A 213 -5.35 33.32 -14.29
C ALA A 213 -5.50 32.47 -13.02
N THR A 214 -5.28 31.15 -13.15
CA THR A 214 -5.33 30.21 -12.03
C THR A 214 -4.21 30.49 -11.03
N ALA A 215 -2.99 30.78 -11.48
CA ALA A 215 -1.88 31.14 -10.61
C ALA A 215 -2.21 32.36 -9.75
N ARG A 216 -2.76 33.41 -10.38
CA ARG A 216 -3.22 34.61 -9.67
C ARG A 216 -4.32 34.32 -8.66
N ALA A 217 -5.30 33.48 -9.03
CA ALA A 217 -6.40 33.10 -8.14
C ALA A 217 -5.91 32.30 -6.92
N ARG A 218 -4.84 31.52 -7.07
CA ARG A 218 -4.21 30.74 -6.00
C ARG A 218 -3.09 31.48 -5.27
N GLY A 219 -2.78 32.70 -5.67
CA GLY A 219 -1.68 33.49 -5.11
C GLY A 219 -0.30 32.89 -5.41
N ALA A 220 -0.17 32.09 -6.47
CA ALA A 220 1.11 31.53 -6.84
C ALA A 220 1.99 32.61 -7.51
N GLU A 221 3.18 32.82 -6.96
CA GLU A 221 4.15 33.79 -7.43
C GLU A 221 5.28 33.16 -8.22
N LEU A 222 5.57 31.90 -7.96
CA LEU A 222 6.63 31.12 -8.59
C LEU A 222 6.11 29.79 -9.11
N VAL A 223 6.76 29.29 -10.15
CA VAL A 223 6.47 27.97 -10.74
C VAL A 223 7.78 27.20 -10.82
N VAL A 224 7.76 25.96 -10.35
CA VAL A 224 8.86 25.00 -10.49
C VAL A 224 8.44 23.97 -11.52
N ILE A 225 9.29 23.76 -12.54
CA ILE A 225 9.05 22.86 -13.68
C ILE A 225 10.15 21.80 -13.72
#